data_3f9225ed8c029795b42fd49a6bd7e4d8
#
_entry.id   3f9225ed8c029795b42fd49a6bd7e4d8
#
_cell.length_a   1.000
_cell.length_b   1.000
_cell.length_c   1.000
_cell.angle_alpha   90.00
_cell.angle_beta   90.00
_cell.angle_gamma   90.00
#
_symmetry.space_group_name_H-M   'P 1'
#
loop_
_entity.id
_entity.type
_entity.pdbx_description
1 polymer ?
#
loop_
_entity_poly.entity_id
_entity_poly.type
_entity_poly.pdbx_seq_one_letter_code
_entity_poly.pdbx_strand_id
1 'polypeptide(L)'
;AERLLFVFGGGACVGADVTRKALKALGAASFTTYAGRGIVGTDDPLHFGAALSQPSSADVIGSADVVVVVGSELAEVDLWRAHLGHQSLLVRVDIDPQAFTNTDAGVLNILCDGPLLMRALLERAEAMDKSASGWSADEVAKSRAVWRADTDAARPGIALLCDALREVMPDDTMIYSDMTQFAYVAQDVWPMTKPGHWHHPYGF
;
A
#
# COMPACT_ATOMS: atom_id res chain seq x y z
N ALA A 1 12.26 15.50 0.95
CA ALA A 1 10.83 15.37 0.61
C ALA A 1 10.01 15.68 1.85
N GLU A 2 8.97 16.46 1.70
CA GLU A 2 8.00 16.72 2.77
C GLU A 2 6.85 15.71 2.69
N ARG A 3 6.44 15.35 1.47
CA ARG A 3 5.37 14.37 1.18
C ARG A 3 5.97 13.10 0.57
N LEU A 4 6.62 12.30 1.41
CA LEU A 4 7.19 11.01 1.02
C LEU A 4 6.09 9.93 1.07
N LEU A 5 5.92 9.20 -0.03
CA LEU A 5 4.89 8.16 -0.17
C LEU A 5 5.51 6.81 -0.57
N PHE A 6 5.13 5.77 0.14
CA PHE A 6 5.51 4.40 -0.20
C PHE A 6 4.33 3.60 -0.77
N VAL A 7 4.63 2.70 -1.69
CA VAL A 7 3.71 1.65 -2.15
C VAL A 7 4.40 0.30 -1.93
N PHE A 8 3.83 -0.55 -1.10
CA PHE A 8 4.40 -1.85 -0.77
C PHE A 8 3.66 -2.97 -1.48
N GLY A 9 4.38 -3.79 -2.21
CA GLY A 9 3.88 -5.02 -2.79
C GLY A 9 4.18 -6.27 -1.96
N GLY A 10 3.82 -7.43 -2.49
CA GLY A 10 4.03 -8.73 -1.82
C GLY A 10 5.49 -9.04 -1.51
N GLY A 11 6.43 -8.56 -2.32
CA GLY A 11 7.87 -8.72 -2.08
C GLY A 11 8.40 -8.05 -0.81
N ALA A 12 7.64 -7.13 -0.21
CA ALA A 12 8.03 -6.44 1.03
C ALA A 12 7.46 -7.10 2.31
N CYS A 13 6.70 -8.20 2.21
CA CYS A 13 5.98 -8.79 3.34
C CYS A 13 6.90 -9.27 4.48
N VAL A 14 8.06 -9.80 4.16
CA VAL A 14 9.01 -10.34 5.18
C VAL A 14 9.52 -9.24 6.12
N GLY A 15 9.61 -8.02 5.67
CA GLY A 15 10.15 -6.88 6.42
C GLY A 15 9.11 -5.99 7.09
N ALA A 16 7.90 -6.46 7.37
CA ALA A 16 6.80 -5.63 7.87
C ALA A 16 7.17 -4.82 9.12
N ASP A 17 7.84 -5.42 10.12
CA ASP A 17 8.19 -4.72 11.36
C ASP A 17 9.19 -3.58 11.16
N VAL A 18 10.23 -3.80 10.38
CA VAL A 18 11.20 -2.74 10.06
C VAL A 18 10.58 -1.67 9.19
N THR A 19 9.69 -2.05 8.27
CA THR A 19 8.92 -1.13 7.42
C THR A 19 8.07 -0.18 8.25
N ARG A 20 7.29 -0.67 9.21
CA ARG A 20 6.46 0.17 10.11
C ARG A 20 7.31 1.16 10.90
N LYS A 21 8.45 0.70 11.45
CA LYS A 21 9.39 1.57 12.17
C LYS A 21 9.96 2.67 11.26
N ALA A 22 10.37 2.29 10.04
CA ALA A 22 10.93 3.24 9.09
C ALA A 22 9.91 4.30 8.65
N LEU A 23 8.67 3.90 8.32
CA LEU A 23 7.60 4.83 7.97
C LEU A 23 7.34 5.85 9.08
N LYS A 24 7.25 5.37 10.33
CA LYS A 24 7.06 6.25 11.49
C LYS A 24 8.23 7.21 11.70
N ALA A 25 9.47 6.74 11.54
CA ALA A 25 10.66 7.58 11.68
C ALA A 25 10.73 8.64 10.58
N LEU A 26 10.34 8.29 9.35
CA LEU A 26 10.34 9.18 8.19
C LEU A 26 9.13 10.13 8.14
N GLY A 27 8.06 9.85 8.90
CA GLY A 27 6.78 10.55 8.75
C GLY A 27 6.15 10.33 7.36
N ALA A 28 6.39 9.17 6.75
CA ALA A 28 5.96 8.86 5.40
C ALA A 28 4.58 8.24 5.38
N ALA A 29 3.78 8.59 4.35
CA ALA A 29 2.53 7.90 4.08
C ALA A 29 2.74 6.63 3.24
N SER A 30 1.71 5.76 3.19
CA SER A 30 1.82 4.51 2.45
C SER A 30 0.52 4.03 1.86
N PHE A 31 0.65 3.33 0.72
CA PHE A 31 -0.32 2.38 0.18
C PHE A 31 0.26 0.97 0.23
N THR A 32 -0.60 -0.02 0.10
CA THR A 32 -0.20 -1.38 -0.24
C THR A 32 -0.92 -1.84 -1.51
N THR A 33 -0.30 -2.75 -2.26
CA THR A 33 -1.04 -3.58 -3.23
C THR A 33 -1.90 -4.59 -2.48
N TYR A 34 -2.74 -5.32 -3.18
CA TYR A 34 -3.53 -6.40 -2.56
C TYR A 34 -2.63 -7.48 -1.93
N ALA A 35 -1.51 -7.82 -2.56
CA ALA A 35 -0.53 -8.77 -2.02
C ALA A 35 0.29 -8.19 -0.84
N GLY A 36 0.43 -6.88 -0.76
CA GLY A 36 1.17 -6.19 0.30
C GLY A 36 0.36 -5.88 1.56
N ARG A 37 -0.94 -6.20 1.59
CA ARG A 37 -1.80 -5.92 2.75
C ARG A 37 -1.24 -6.54 4.03
N GLY A 38 -1.36 -5.80 5.12
CA GLY A 38 -0.85 -6.20 6.44
C GLY A 38 0.62 -5.88 6.69
N ILE A 39 1.39 -5.43 5.68
CA ILE A 39 2.74 -4.89 5.89
C ILE A 39 2.64 -3.66 6.80
N VAL A 40 1.73 -2.76 6.49
CA VAL A 40 1.34 -1.63 7.34
C VAL A 40 -0.01 -1.94 7.95
N GLY A 41 -0.17 -1.74 9.24
CA GLY A 41 -1.44 -1.96 9.94
C GLY A 41 -2.47 -0.89 9.55
N THR A 42 -3.74 -1.26 9.57
CA THR A 42 -4.84 -0.34 9.28
C THR A 42 -5.03 0.74 10.34
N ASP A 43 -4.37 0.59 11.48
CA ASP A 43 -4.28 1.54 12.59
C ASP A 43 -3.22 2.63 12.38
N ASP A 44 -2.32 2.48 11.40
CA ASP A 44 -1.36 3.54 11.07
C ASP A 44 -2.11 4.75 10.47
N PRO A 45 -2.00 5.94 11.08
CA PRO A 45 -2.75 7.11 10.65
C PRO A 45 -2.35 7.66 9.27
N LEU A 46 -1.16 7.28 8.77
CA LEU A 46 -0.67 7.70 7.46
C LEU A 46 -0.76 6.58 6.41
N HIS A 47 -1.50 5.50 6.71
CA HIS A 47 -1.72 4.41 5.76
C HIS A 47 -3.04 4.54 5.02
N PHE A 48 -2.98 4.72 3.70
CA PHE A 48 -4.14 4.82 2.81
C PHE A 48 -4.85 3.48 2.55
N GLY A 49 -4.23 2.35 2.90
CA GLY A 49 -4.77 1.01 2.65
C GLY A 49 -4.39 0.45 1.28
N ALA A 50 -5.15 -0.56 0.84
CA ALA A 50 -4.99 -1.20 -0.47
C ALA A 50 -5.88 -0.55 -1.55
N ALA A 51 -5.96 0.77 -1.55
CA ALA A 51 -6.88 1.56 -2.37
C ALA A 51 -6.25 2.09 -3.67
N LEU A 52 -5.20 1.45 -4.18
CA LEU A 52 -4.55 1.85 -5.43
C LEU A 52 -5.50 1.81 -6.64
N SER A 53 -6.45 0.87 -6.64
CA SER A 53 -7.48 0.72 -7.68
C SER A 53 -8.50 1.86 -7.72
N GLN A 54 -8.63 2.62 -6.64
CA GLN A 54 -9.57 3.75 -6.58
C GLN A 54 -9.11 4.88 -7.52
N PRO A 55 -9.96 5.41 -8.40
CA PRO A 55 -9.55 6.39 -9.40
C PRO A 55 -8.84 7.62 -8.79
N SER A 56 -9.39 8.19 -7.73
CA SER A 56 -8.81 9.36 -7.06
C SER A 56 -7.55 9.07 -6.24
N SER A 57 -7.13 7.81 -6.10
CA SER A 57 -5.82 7.49 -5.52
C SER A 57 -4.66 8.05 -6.35
N ALA A 58 -4.86 8.22 -7.67
CA ALA A 58 -3.89 8.83 -8.55
C ALA A 58 -3.59 10.30 -8.15
N ASP A 59 -4.61 11.05 -7.72
CA ASP A 59 -4.44 12.44 -7.28
C ASP A 59 -3.62 12.52 -5.99
N VAL A 60 -3.87 11.60 -5.06
CA VAL A 60 -3.08 11.47 -3.82
C VAL A 60 -1.62 11.16 -4.16
N ILE A 61 -1.37 10.18 -5.03
CA ILE A 61 -0.03 9.79 -5.47
C ILE A 61 0.65 10.94 -6.21
N GLY A 62 -0.09 11.67 -7.05
CA GLY A 62 0.40 12.84 -7.79
C GLY A 62 0.79 14.02 -6.88
N SER A 63 0.25 14.08 -5.65
CA SER A 63 0.59 15.13 -4.68
C SER A 63 1.86 14.84 -3.86
N ALA A 64 2.46 13.66 -4.02
CA ALA A 64 3.70 13.29 -3.32
C ALA A 64 4.93 13.90 -3.98
N ASP A 65 5.93 14.29 -3.19
CA ASP A 65 7.23 14.80 -3.69
C ASP A 65 8.12 13.66 -4.19
N VAL A 66 8.02 12.50 -3.55
CA VAL A 66 8.72 11.26 -3.91
C VAL A 66 7.79 10.09 -3.67
N VAL A 67 7.67 9.22 -4.67
CA VAL A 67 6.96 7.94 -4.57
C VAL A 67 7.97 6.81 -4.63
N VAL A 68 7.93 5.91 -3.65
CA VAL A 68 8.82 4.73 -3.57
C VAL A 68 7.97 3.47 -3.63
N VAL A 69 8.13 2.68 -4.68
CA VAL A 69 7.47 1.38 -4.86
C VAL A 69 8.42 0.28 -4.46
N VAL A 70 8.05 -0.58 -3.52
CA VAL A 70 8.89 -1.63 -2.96
C VAL A 70 8.26 -3.00 -3.14
N GLY A 71 8.93 -3.88 -3.88
CA GLY A 71 8.53 -5.27 -4.07
C GLY A 71 7.18 -5.44 -4.76
N SER A 72 6.93 -4.64 -5.82
CA SER A 72 5.70 -4.71 -6.61
C SER A 72 5.97 -4.46 -8.09
N GLU A 73 5.39 -5.29 -8.92
CA GLU A 73 5.35 -5.07 -10.38
C GLU A 73 4.35 -3.99 -10.79
N LEU A 74 3.50 -3.52 -9.87
CA LEU A 74 2.36 -2.64 -10.14
C LEU A 74 1.42 -3.25 -11.19
N ALA A 75 0.99 -4.48 -10.91
CA ALA A 75 0.12 -5.23 -11.81
C ALA A 75 -1.18 -4.46 -12.13
N GLU A 76 -1.74 -4.72 -13.30
CA GLU A 76 -2.99 -4.07 -13.73
C GLU A 76 -4.12 -4.24 -12.70
N VAL A 77 -4.22 -5.40 -12.07
CA VAL A 77 -5.22 -5.70 -11.04
C VAL A 77 -5.09 -4.84 -9.79
N ASP A 78 -3.90 -4.32 -9.48
CA ASP A 78 -3.69 -3.42 -8.35
C ASP A 78 -4.11 -1.99 -8.68
N LEU A 79 -3.97 -1.57 -9.93
CA LEU A 79 -4.16 -0.17 -10.33
C LEU A 79 -5.50 0.08 -11.05
N TRP A 80 -6.00 -0.88 -11.83
CA TRP A 80 -7.14 -0.73 -12.77
C TRP A 80 -7.00 0.50 -13.69
N ARG A 81 -5.77 0.92 -13.94
CA ARG A 81 -5.38 2.00 -14.85
C ARG A 81 -3.96 1.79 -15.35
N ALA A 82 -3.61 2.45 -16.46
CA ALA A 82 -2.32 2.27 -17.13
C ALA A 82 -1.12 2.86 -16.36
N HIS A 83 -1.35 3.89 -15.53
CA HIS A 83 -0.28 4.63 -14.85
C HIS A 83 -0.55 4.76 -13.36
N LEU A 84 0.51 4.76 -12.55
CA LEU A 84 0.43 4.92 -11.10
C LEU A 84 -0.17 6.28 -10.68
N GLY A 85 0.11 7.34 -11.44
CA GLY A 85 -0.40 8.69 -11.19
C GLY A 85 0.62 9.64 -10.59
N HIS A 86 1.87 9.21 -10.33
CA HIS A 86 2.94 10.08 -9.82
C HIS A 86 3.24 11.23 -10.79
N GLN A 87 3.56 12.40 -10.24
CA GLN A 87 3.95 13.62 -10.96
C GLN A 87 5.38 14.06 -10.60
N SER A 88 6.02 13.35 -9.68
CA SER A 88 7.32 13.63 -9.10
C SER A 88 8.28 12.45 -9.29
N LEU A 89 9.40 12.44 -8.57
CA LEU A 89 10.36 11.34 -8.61
C LEU A 89 9.70 10.02 -8.20
N LEU A 90 9.76 9.04 -9.10
CA LEU A 90 9.43 7.65 -8.82
C LEU A 90 10.71 6.84 -8.58
N VAL A 91 10.74 6.15 -7.46
CA VAL A 91 11.78 5.17 -7.12
C VAL A 91 11.15 3.78 -7.12
N ARG A 92 11.72 2.85 -7.85
CA ARG A 92 11.32 1.44 -7.83
C ARG A 92 12.40 0.58 -7.20
N VAL A 93 12.00 -0.29 -6.29
CA VAL A 93 12.88 -1.16 -5.53
C VAL A 93 12.39 -2.59 -5.65
N ASP A 94 13.18 -3.46 -6.22
CA ASP A 94 12.84 -4.87 -6.39
C ASP A 94 14.10 -5.73 -6.38
N ILE A 95 13.96 -7.01 -6.08
CA ILE A 95 15.04 -8.01 -6.21
C ILE A 95 15.09 -8.59 -7.62
N ASP A 96 14.02 -8.47 -8.40
CA ASP A 96 13.95 -8.93 -9.76
C ASP A 96 14.24 -7.79 -10.75
N PRO A 97 15.34 -7.84 -11.52
CA PRO A 97 15.62 -6.83 -12.52
C PRO A 97 14.57 -6.74 -13.63
N GLN A 98 13.76 -7.78 -13.84
CA GLN A 98 12.68 -7.77 -14.83
C GLN A 98 11.55 -6.81 -14.41
N ALA A 99 11.37 -6.54 -13.12
CA ALA A 99 10.40 -5.55 -12.63
C ALA A 99 10.67 -4.13 -13.16
N PHE A 100 11.85 -3.88 -13.72
CA PHE A 100 12.25 -2.56 -14.25
C PHE A 100 12.18 -2.42 -15.77
N THR A 101 11.82 -3.47 -16.50
CA THR A 101 11.86 -3.47 -17.99
C THR A 101 10.85 -2.53 -18.63
N ASN A 102 9.75 -2.23 -17.94
CA ASN A 102 8.65 -1.38 -18.43
C ASN A 102 8.54 -0.07 -17.64
N THR A 103 9.65 0.46 -17.15
CA THR A 103 9.63 1.73 -16.40
C THR A 103 9.78 2.92 -17.36
N ASP A 104 9.04 3.99 -17.07
CA ASP A 104 9.14 5.24 -17.80
C ASP A 104 10.53 5.90 -17.61
N ALA A 105 10.88 6.80 -18.55
CA ALA A 105 12.12 7.57 -18.43
C ALA A 105 12.09 8.45 -17.17
N GLY A 106 13.21 8.51 -16.44
CA GLY A 106 13.34 9.30 -15.22
C GLY A 106 13.01 8.57 -13.92
N VAL A 107 12.64 7.29 -14.00
CA VAL A 107 12.44 6.44 -12.82
C VAL A 107 13.80 5.98 -12.27
N LEU A 108 14.00 6.11 -10.96
CA LEU A 108 15.17 5.57 -10.28
C LEU A 108 14.92 4.11 -9.88
N ASN A 109 15.60 3.19 -10.53
CA ASN A 109 15.50 1.76 -10.25
C ASN A 109 16.63 1.31 -9.31
N ILE A 110 16.28 0.63 -8.22
CA ILE A 110 17.20 0.13 -7.20
C ILE A 110 17.01 -1.38 -7.09
N LEU A 111 18.01 -2.15 -7.54
CA LEU A 111 18.03 -3.60 -7.38
C LEU A 111 18.45 -3.92 -5.94
N CYS A 112 17.48 -4.18 -5.08
CA CYS A 112 17.69 -4.38 -3.66
C CYS A 112 16.51 -5.13 -3.03
N ASP A 113 16.80 -5.90 -1.98
CA ASP A 113 15.77 -6.46 -1.10
C ASP A 113 15.05 -5.34 -0.32
N GLY A 114 13.70 -5.36 -0.33
CA GLY A 114 12.90 -4.32 0.31
C GLY A 114 13.19 -4.15 1.81
N PRO A 115 13.21 -5.21 2.63
CA PRO A 115 13.62 -5.16 4.04
C PRO A 115 14.98 -4.52 4.28
N LEU A 116 15.98 -4.77 3.42
CA LEU A 116 17.30 -4.14 3.54
C LEU A 116 17.23 -2.64 3.29
N LEU A 117 16.51 -2.21 2.26
CA LEU A 117 16.27 -0.78 2.01
C LEU A 117 15.59 -0.13 3.22
N MET A 118 14.50 -0.72 3.73
CA MET A 118 13.75 -0.14 4.83
C MET A 118 14.59 -0.04 6.11
N ARG A 119 15.49 -0.99 6.34
CA ARG A 119 16.46 -0.92 7.46
C ARG A 119 17.43 0.24 7.29
N ALA A 120 18.04 0.38 6.12
CA ALA A 120 18.96 1.48 5.83
C ALA A 120 18.27 2.85 5.96
N LEU A 121 17.01 2.96 5.51
CA LEU A 121 16.22 4.17 5.66
C LEU A 121 15.88 4.47 7.13
N LEU A 122 15.56 3.45 7.93
CA LEU A 122 15.34 3.60 9.36
C LEU A 122 16.58 4.13 10.08
N GLU A 123 17.73 3.48 9.88
CA GLU A 123 19.02 3.90 10.46
C GLU A 123 19.35 5.34 10.08
N ARG A 124 19.11 5.71 8.83
CA ARG A 124 19.35 7.09 8.37
C ARG A 124 18.38 8.09 8.98
N ALA A 125 17.08 7.74 9.08
CA ALA A 125 16.07 8.61 9.67
C ALA A 125 16.30 8.85 11.17
N GLU A 126 16.77 7.82 11.90
CA GLU A 126 17.12 7.94 13.32
C GLU A 126 18.35 8.84 13.58
N ALA A 127 19.23 8.95 12.57
CA ALA A 127 20.43 9.80 12.64
C ALA A 127 20.19 11.25 12.19
N MET A 128 18.99 11.58 11.70
CA MET A 128 18.62 12.90 11.22
C MET A 128 17.64 13.60 12.19
N ASP A 129 17.66 14.92 12.17
CA ASP A 129 16.60 15.68 12.84
C ASP A 129 15.25 15.39 12.15
N LYS A 130 14.22 15.13 12.94
CA LYS A 130 12.88 14.84 12.41
C LYS A 130 12.35 16.07 11.68
N SER A 131 12.07 15.93 10.40
CA SER A 131 11.21 16.87 9.68
C SER A 131 9.73 16.54 9.96
N ALA A 132 8.89 17.56 9.97
CA ALA A 132 7.45 17.35 10.03
C ALA A 132 6.99 16.63 8.75
N SER A 133 6.07 15.69 8.90
CA SER A 133 5.40 15.07 7.75
C SER A 133 4.56 16.10 7.00
N GLY A 134 4.64 16.12 5.69
CA GLY A 134 3.70 16.85 4.83
C GLY A 134 2.35 16.14 4.67
N TRP A 135 2.17 14.96 5.28
CA TRP A 135 0.92 14.22 5.31
C TRP A 135 0.21 14.43 6.64
N SER A 136 -1.13 14.50 6.63
CA SER A 136 -1.94 14.55 7.84
C SER A 136 -2.82 13.32 7.99
N ALA A 137 -3.03 12.90 9.24
CA ALA A 137 -3.95 11.80 9.56
C ALA A 137 -5.38 12.08 9.07
N ASP A 138 -5.82 13.33 9.12
CA ASP A 138 -7.16 13.75 8.68
C ASP A 138 -7.33 13.61 7.16
N GLU A 139 -6.30 13.96 6.38
CA GLU A 139 -6.29 13.77 4.93
C GLU A 139 -6.42 12.29 4.56
N VAL A 140 -5.64 11.43 5.22
CA VAL A 140 -5.68 9.98 5.00
C VAL A 140 -7.03 9.41 5.39
N ALA A 141 -7.56 9.77 6.58
CA ALA A 141 -8.85 9.31 7.05
C ALA A 141 -9.99 9.73 6.10
N LYS A 142 -9.97 10.96 5.61
CA LYS A 142 -10.93 11.48 4.64
C LYS A 142 -10.88 10.69 3.32
N SER A 143 -9.70 10.44 2.77
CA SER A 143 -9.54 9.66 1.54
C SER A 143 -10.07 8.24 1.70
N ARG A 144 -9.71 7.58 2.81
CA ARG A 144 -10.20 6.23 3.12
C ARG A 144 -11.73 6.18 3.26
N ALA A 145 -12.34 7.19 3.90
CA ALA A 145 -13.79 7.27 4.06
C ALA A 145 -14.50 7.44 2.71
N VAL A 146 -13.97 8.28 1.82
CA VAL A 146 -14.51 8.45 0.46
C VAL A 146 -14.42 7.14 -0.32
N TRP A 147 -13.26 6.51 -0.39
CA TRP A 147 -13.07 5.25 -1.12
C TRP A 147 -13.92 4.10 -0.59
N ARG A 148 -14.10 4.03 0.73
CA ARG A 148 -15.02 3.06 1.32
C ARG A 148 -16.47 3.32 0.89
N ALA A 149 -16.90 4.57 0.88
CA ALA A 149 -18.25 4.94 0.43
C ALA A 149 -18.44 4.63 -1.07
N ASP A 150 -17.43 4.90 -1.90
CA ASP A 150 -17.46 4.59 -3.33
C ASP A 150 -17.54 3.07 -3.57
N THR A 151 -16.77 2.30 -2.81
CA THR A 151 -16.80 0.83 -2.87
C THR A 151 -18.18 0.28 -2.45
N ASP A 152 -18.78 0.81 -1.37
CA ASP A 152 -20.12 0.40 -0.93
C ASP A 152 -21.20 0.84 -1.90
N ALA A 153 -21.09 2.02 -2.51
CA ALA A 153 -22.02 2.48 -3.54
C ALA A 153 -21.98 1.61 -4.81
N ALA A 154 -20.78 1.14 -5.21
CA ALA A 154 -20.61 0.25 -6.35
C ALA A 154 -21.16 -1.16 -6.11
N ARG A 155 -21.06 -1.67 -4.87
CA ARG A 155 -21.51 -3.01 -4.46
C ARG A 155 -22.15 -2.97 -3.06
N PRO A 156 -23.42 -2.49 -2.96
CA PRO A 156 -24.06 -2.19 -1.69
C PRO A 156 -24.15 -3.39 -0.73
N GLY A 157 -23.83 -3.14 0.54
CA GLY A 157 -24.00 -4.10 1.64
C GLY A 157 -22.83 -5.09 1.82
N ILE A 158 -21.92 -5.23 0.85
CA ILE A 158 -20.79 -6.17 0.99
C ILE A 158 -19.75 -5.62 2.00
N ALA A 159 -19.52 -4.31 2.02
CA ALA A 159 -18.63 -3.70 3.00
C ALA A 159 -19.11 -3.91 4.45
N LEU A 160 -20.41 -3.84 4.69
CA LEU A 160 -21.01 -4.15 5.99
C LEU A 160 -20.88 -5.63 6.36
N LEU A 161 -20.99 -6.53 5.37
CA LEU A 161 -20.74 -7.96 5.59
C LEU A 161 -19.27 -8.21 5.95
N CYS A 162 -18.33 -7.51 5.32
CA CYS A 162 -16.92 -7.60 5.69
C CYS A 162 -16.69 -7.19 7.14
N ASP A 163 -17.32 -6.10 7.59
CA ASP A 163 -17.22 -5.63 8.99
C ASP A 163 -17.75 -6.67 9.97
N ALA A 164 -18.95 -7.20 9.70
CA ALA A 164 -19.59 -8.22 10.55
C ALA A 164 -18.74 -9.51 10.64
N LEU A 165 -18.16 -9.95 9.52
CA LEU A 165 -17.26 -11.09 9.52
C LEU A 165 -15.97 -10.79 10.29
N ARG A 166 -15.38 -9.59 10.09
CA ARG A 166 -14.16 -9.19 10.80
C ARG A 166 -14.36 -9.14 12.30
N GLU A 167 -15.54 -8.74 12.77
CA GLU A 167 -15.86 -8.66 14.21
C GLU A 167 -15.84 -10.04 14.89
N VAL A 168 -16.24 -11.09 14.18
CA VAL A 168 -16.35 -12.44 14.75
C VAL A 168 -15.17 -13.35 14.46
N MET A 169 -14.33 -12.99 13.48
CA MET A 169 -13.16 -13.79 13.10
C MET A 169 -11.93 -13.42 13.93
N PRO A 170 -11.11 -14.41 14.36
CA PRO A 170 -9.84 -14.14 15.02
C PRO A 170 -8.89 -13.27 14.16
N ASP A 171 -8.03 -12.50 14.83
CA ASP A 171 -7.08 -11.58 14.15
C ASP A 171 -6.03 -12.29 13.30
N ASP A 172 -5.74 -13.54 13.60
CA ASP A 172 -4.80 -14.39 12.90
C ASP A 172 -5.48 -15.32 11.87
N THR A 173 -6.74 -15.06 11.53
CA THR A 173 -7.45 -15.83 10.52
C THR A 173 -6.75 -15.73 9.17
N MET A 174 -6.48 -16.86 8.56
CA MET A 174 -6.00 -16.96 7.19
C MET A 174 -7.20 -17.12 6.24
N ILE A 175 -7.27 -16.26 5.24
CA ILE A 175 -8.38 -16.18 4.30
C ILE A 175 -7.93 -16.71 2.94
N TYR A 176 -8.69 -17.66 2.41
CA TYR A 176 -8.58 -18.11 1.03
C TYR A 176 -9.87 -17.71 0.31
N SER A 177 -9.76 -16.80 -0.64
CA SER A 177 -10.90 -16.29 -1.39
C SER A 177 -10.87 -16.81 -2.83
N ASP A 178 -12.05 -16.85 -3.44
CA ASP A 178 -12.22 -17.04 -4.87
C ASP A 178 -12.60 -15.70 -5.53
N MET A 179 -12.68 -15.68 -6.86
CA MET A 179 -13.03 -14.49 -7.67
C MET A 179 -14.52 -14.19 -7.55
N THR A 180 -14.90 -13.60 -6.44
CA THR A 180 -16.29 -13.23 -6.12
C THR A 180 -16.41 -11.74 -5.86
N GLN A 181 -17.61 -11.19 -5.97
CA GLN A 181 -17.86 -9.79 -5.61
C GLN A 181 -17.46 -9.48 -4.17
N PHE A 182 -17.67 -10.44 -3.25
CA PHE A 182 -17.22 -10.32 -1.87
C PHE A 182 -15.70 -10.12 -1.79
N ALA A 183 -14.94 -10.97 -2.48
CA ALA A 183 -13.48 -10.90 -2.44
C ALA A 183 -12.95 -9.56 -2.99
N TYR A 184 -13.50 -9.05 -4.09
CA TYR A 184 -13.10 -7.77 -4.65
C TYR A 184 -13.36 -6.61 -3.69
N VAL A 185 -14.52 -6.57 -3.04
CA VAL A 185 -14.80 -5.55 -2.02
C VAL A 185 -13.92 -5.72 -0.80
N ALA A 186 -13.77 -6.95 -0.32
CA ALA A 186 -12.97 -7.24 0.86
C ALA A 186 -11.47 -6.91 0.65
N GLN A 187 -10.96 -7.02 -0.56
CA GLN A 187 -9.59 -6.59 -0.86
C GLN A 187 -9.38 -5.10 -0.60
N ASP A 188 -10.39 -4.27 -0.84
CA ASP A 188 -10.33 -2.82 -0.60
C ASP A 188 -10.57 -2.46 0.88
N VAL A 189 -11.50 -3.14 1.55
CA VAL A 189 -12.02 -2.68 2.84
C VAL A 189 -11.62 -3.53 4.05
N TRP A 190 -11.21 -4.80 3.85
CA TRP A 190 -10.89 -5.70 4.96
C TRP A 190 -9.61 -5.28 5.67
N PRO A 191 -9.67 -5.00 6.99
CA PRO A 191 -8.48 -4.63 7.74
C PRO A 191 -7.55 -5.82 7.93
N MET A 192 -6.31 -5.67 7.45
CA MET A 192 -5.24 -6.65 7.62
C MET A 192 -4.20 -6.11 8.59
N THR A 193 -3.84 -6.92 9.59
CA THR A 193 -2.82 -6.58 10.59
C THR A 193 -1.51 -7.32 10.39
N LYS A 194 -1.56 -8.42 9.62
CA LYS A 194 -0.40 -9.28 9.32
C LYS A 194 -0.33 -9.55 7.82
N PRO A 195 0.86 -9.48 7.20
CA PRO A 195 1.01 -9.85 5.80
C PRO A 195 0.85 -11.36 5.59
N GLY A 196 0.45 -11.76 4.37
CA GLY A 196 0.33 -13.16 4.00
C GLY A 196 -0.89 -13.89 4.58
N HIS A 197 -1.86 -13.18 5.15
CA HIS A 197 -3.08 -13.77 5.70
C HIS A 197 -4.28 -13.74 4.75
N TRP A 198 -4.10 -13.24 3.53
CA TRP A 198 -5.12 -13.30 2.48
C TRP A 198 -4.53 -13.87 1.19
N HIS A 199 -5.11 -14.95 0.71
CA HIS A 199 -4.75 -15.60 -0.54
C HIS A 199 -5.89 -15.50 -1.54
N HIS A 200 -5.59 -14.99 -2.72
CA HIS A 200 -6.53 -14.80 -3.82
C HIS A 200 -5.89 -15.29 -5.12
N PRO A 201 -6.63 -15.96 -6.02
CA PRO A 201 -6.07 -16.36 -7.32
C PRO A 201 -5.91 -15.13 -8.23
N TYR A 202 -4.67 -14.72 -8.47
CA TYR A 202 -4.35 -13.58 -9.35
C TYR A 202 -3.85 -13.99 -10.74
N GLY A 203 -3.60 -15.27 -10.95
CA GLY A 203 -3.08 -15.78 -12.21
C GLY A 203 -3.86 -17.02 -12.67
N PHE A 204 -4.44 -16.95 -13.84
CA PHE A 204 -5.15 -18.07 -14.51
C PHE A 204 -5.06 -17.87 -16.02
#